data_40ee699f8fbd1eb32a74c6ec8c331e90
#
_entry.id   40ee699f8fbd1eb32a74c6ec8c331e90
#
_cell.length_a   1.000
_cell.length_b   1.000
_cell.length_c   1.000
_cell.angle_alpha   90.00
_cell.angle_beta   90.00
_cell.angle_gamma   90.00
#
_symmetry.space_group_name_H-M   'P 1'
#
loop_
_entity.id
_entity.type
_entity.pdbx_description
1 polymer ?
#
loop_
_entity_poly.entity_id
_entity_poly.type
_entity_poly.pdbx_seq_one_letter_code
_entity_poly.pdbx_strand_id
1 'polypeptide(L)'
;MLSTVSEQKMHAVRVAVFLAWCLLIVSLFYDPFTAIFTQPEHTWSWLADSNLALSSAPDSCIQVQGRCVSLSPYAVGTRVFWGMVVPSAIFVVLVLGHEFWRRICPLYFFSQLPRALQMKPLLNIEQNAWLKQNHFYVQFVLFFLGITARILFINALRPAAGIFFILTLLSAASVVALYGGRSWCHYVCPFGMVQTVFTGPKGLLASQAHTAKPYSITQSMCRTVDVRGNEVSACVSCKSACMDIDAEQSYWAQLHKPGRKLVQYGYLGLVVGYFIYYWLYAGNLSYYFSGVWSYEPWRAAPLFGPGFYVFGSAVAIPKIIAAPLTLGLFAIASYYLCTVIERYYRGALKQKDPTATAEKSLHRMFSVCTFVAFNVFFIYGGRPEINKLPLAVQFAFQAMIAVVSSLWLYQSWGRSAELYQQESVANKQRRLLRKLPVDVENLIPLQQLDAKEVSVLAKVLPQLASLEHSSVKQRSEEPVSGSEIAAVGHLPKTALRRRKSSGDTNHTHVPTPISSPKTRIRRQP
;
A
#
# COMPACT_ATOMS: atom_id res chain seq x y z
N MET A 1 6.26 8.90 16.41
CA MET A 1 5.20 9.75 16.98
C MET A 1 3.82 9.10 16.89
N LEU A 2 3.30 8.76 15.73
CA LEU A 2 1.97 8.15 15.57
C LEU A 2 1.87 6.68 16.01
N SER A 3 2.97 5.97 16.07
CA SER A 3 3.04 4.60 16.59
C SER A 3 2.68 4.51 18.09
N THR A 4 2.77 5.62 18.82
CA THR A 4 2.46 5.69 20.27
C THR A 4 1.02 6.08 20.58
N VAL A 5 0.21 6.42 19.56
CA VAL A 5 -1.20 6.78 19.75
C VAL A 5 -2.00 5.53 20.14
N SER A 6 -2.79 5.63 21.21
CA SER A 6 -3.60 4.52 21.71
C SER A 6 -4.62 4.02 20.68
N GLU A 7 -4.94 2.73 20.71
CA GLU A 7 -5.87 2.11 19.77
C GLU A 7 -7.28 2.68 19.91
N GLN A 8 -7.71 3.05 21.11
CA GLN A 8 -9.00 3.71 21.32
C GLN A 8 -9.11 5.03 20.58
N LYS A 9 -8.07 5.91 20.67
CA LYS A 9 -8.04 7.18 19.91
C LYS A 9 -8.01 6.93 18.40
N MET A 10 -7.23 5.94 17.96
CA MET A 10 -7.19 5.57 16.55
C MET A 10 -8.51 4.98 16.04
N HIS A 11 -9.25 4.28 16.91
CA HIS A 11 -10.58 3.78 16.57
C HIS A 11 -11.55 4.93 16.28
N ALA A 12 -11.59 5.96 17.13
CA ALA A 12 -12.42 7.14 16.90
C ALA A 12 -12.06 7.85 15.57
N VAL A 13 -10.75 8.01 15.28
CA VAL A 13 -10.29 8.58 14.01
C VAL A 13 -10.75 7.73 12.83
N ARG A 14 -10.65 6.40 12.91
CA ARG A 14 -11.12 5.50 11.83
C ARG A 14 -12.62 5.59 11.61
N VAL A 15 -13.40 5.66 12.68
CA VAL A 15 -14.86 5.84 12.57
C VAL A 15 -15.17 7.16 11.88
N ALA A 16 -14.55 8.26 12.29
CA ALA A 16 -14.76 9.57 11.67
C ALA A 16 -14.40 9.57 10.17
N VAL A 17 -13.23 9.01 9.81
CA VAL A 17 -12.79 8.91 8.40
C VAL A 17 -13.71 7.98 7.61
N PHE A 18 -14.19 6.89 8.21
CA PHE A 18 -15.13 5.98 7.55
C PHE A 18 -16.51 6.63 7.33
N LEU A 19 -17.01 7.39 8.30
CA LEU A 19 -18.24 8.17 8.13
C LEU A 19 -18.10 9.22 7.02
N ALA A 20 -16.96 9.94 6.98
CA ALA A 20 -16.67 10.87 5.89
C ALA A 20 -16.61 10.14 4.53
N TRP A 21 -16.07 8.93 4.49
CA TRP A 21 -16.06 8.09 3.29
C TRP A 21 -17.48 7.67 2.87
N CYS A 22 -18.32 7.28 3.82
CA CYS A 22 -19.72 6.95 3.54
C CYS A 22 -20.50 8.17 3.00
N LEU A 23 -20.29 9.35 3.61
CA LEU A 23 -20.88 10.61 3.12
C LEU A 23 -20.43 10.91 1.69
N LEU A 24 -19.14 10.72 1.39
CA LEU A 24 -18.62 10.87 0.02
C LEU A 24 -19.33 9.91 -0.94
N ILE A 25 -19.49 8.63 -0.58
CA ILE A 25 -20.20 7.66 -1.43
C ILE A 25 -21.66 8.09 -1.64
N VAL A 26 -22.36 8.49 -0.59
CA VAL A 26 -23.75 8.96 -0.69
C VAL A 26 -23.85 10.19 -1.61
N SER A 27 -22.91 11.14 -1.50
CA SER A 27 -22.88 12.33 -2.35
C SER A 27 -22.67 12.01 -3.84
N LEU A 28 -22.10 10.85 -4.17
CA LEU A 28 -21.97 10.42 -5.57
C LEU A 28 -23.30 9.97 -6.18
N PHE A 29 -24.27 9.52 -5.38
CA PHE A 29 -25.60 9.15 -5.83
C PHE A 29 -26.58 10.31 -5.72
N TYR A 30 -26.50 11.07 -4.64
CA TYR A 30 -27.40 12.18 -4.35
C TYR A 30 -26.65 13.35 -3.75
N ASP A 31 -26.59 14.46 -4.48
CA ASP A 31 -25.92 15.68 -4.06
C ASP A 31 -26.65 16.92 -4.60
N PRO A 32 -27.62 17.42 -3.83
CA PRO A 32 -28.35 18.64 -4.17
C PRO A 32 -27.61 19.91 -3.72
N PHE A 33 -26.57 19.81 -2.90
CA PHE A 33 -26.00 20.95 -2.19
C PHE A 33 -24.68 21.44 -2.78
N THR A 34 -23.77 20.54 -3.18
CA THR A 34 -22.40 20.95 -3.47
C THR A 34 -22.23 21.69 -4.81
N ALA A 35 -23.21 21.59 -5.71
CA ALA A 35 -23.22 22.37 -6.94
C ALA A 35 -23.28 23.88 -6.68
N ILE A 36 -23.88 24.31 -5.55
CA ILE A 36 -23.97 25.72 -5.15
C ILE A 36 -22.56 26.32 -4.95
N PHE A 37 -21.61 25.55 -4.40
CA PHE A 37 -20.25 26.02 -4.16
C PHE A 37 -19.43 26.25 -5.44
N THR A 38 -19.95 25.82 -6.58
CA THR A 38 -19.29 25.91 -7.89
C THR A 38 -20.00 26.87 -8.85
N GLN A 39 -21.12 27.49 -8.43
CA GLN A 39 -21.86 28.45 -9.22
C GLN A 39 -21.15 29.82 -9.17
N PRO A 40 -20.76 30.44 -10.30
CA PRO A 40 -20.04 31.71 -10.31
C PRO A 40 -20.79 32.87 -9.66
N GLU A 41 -22.13 32.86 -9.75
CA GLU A 41 -23.02 33.95 -9.30
C GLU A 41 -23.43 33.82 -7.82
N HIS A 42 -23.06 32.72 -7.13
CA HIS A 42 -23.53 32.48 -5.77
C HIS A 42 -22.50 32.98 -4.72
N THR A 43 -22.98 33.67 -3.69
CA THR A 43 -22.13 34.24 -2.62
C THR A 43 -21.29 33.21 -1.85
N TRP A 44 -21.68 31.94 -1.89
CA TRP A 44 -20.96 30.82 -1.24
C TRP A 44 -20.08 30.02 -2.19
N SER A 45 -19.79 30.54 -3.37
CA SER A 45 -19.00 29.86 -4.40
C SER A 45 -17.48 29.96 -4.17
N TRP A 46 -16.99 29.31 -3.12
CA TRP A 46 -15.55 29.29 -2.84
C TRP A 46 -14.74 28.54 -3.89
N LEU A 47 -15.39 27.64 -4.62
CA LEU A 47 -14.79 26.77 -5.63
C LEU A 47 -15.03 27.29 -7.06
N ALA A 48 -15.73 28.39 -7.22
CA ALA A 48 -15.83 29.05 -8.50
C ALA A 48 -14.46 29.59 -8.90
N ASP A 49 -14.07 29.37 -10.15
CA ASP A 49 -12.81 29.86 -10.68
C ASP A 49 -12.79 31.39 -10.66
N SER A 50 -12.04 31.98 -9.73
CA SER A 50 -11.87 33.43 -9.63
C SER A 50 -11.24 34.04 -10.90
N ASN A 51 -10.49 33.26 -11.66
CA ASN A 51 -9.94 33.67 -12.95
C ASN A 51 -10.98 33.66 -14.08
N LEU A 52 -12.08 32.90 -13.92
CA LEU A 52 -13.20 32.92 -14.86
C LEU A 52 -14.18 34.04 -14.59
N ALA A 53 -14.29 34.49 -13.33
CA ALA A 53 -15.09 35.66 -12.98
C ALA A 53 -14.57 36.97 -13.61
N LEU A 54 -13.28 37.02 -14.00
CA LEU A 54 -12.70 38.15 -14.77
C LEU A 54 -12.95 38.06 -16.28
N SER A 55 -13.29 36.88 -16.81
CA SER A 55 -13.77 36.75 -18.19
C SER A 55 -15.29 36.72 -18.19
N SER A 56 -15.91 37.90 -18.16
CA SER A 56 -17.34 38.12 -18.29
C SER A 56 -17.90 37.69 -19.66
N ALA A 57 -17.24 36.78 -20.35
CA ALA A 57 -17.71 36.23 -21.60
C ALA A 57 -18.62 35.03 -21.30
N PRO A 58 -19.87 35.02 -21.82
CA PRO A 58 -20.81 33.90 -21.67
C PRO A 58 -20.30 32.59 -22.30
N ASP A 59 -19.15 32.60 -22.94
CA ASP A 59 -18.57 31.49 -23.69
C ASP A 59 -17.32 30.85 -23.03
N SER A 60 -17.20 30.93 -21.71
CA SER A 60 -16.08 30.26 -21.02
C SER A 60 -16.23 28.73 -21.07
N CYS A 61 -15.65 28.14 -22.09
CA CYS A 61 -15.66 26.70 -22.29
C CYS A 61 -14.26 26.14 -22.54
N ILE A 62 -14.09 24.86 -22.24
CA ILE A 62 -12.89 24.10 -22.57
C ILE A 62 -13.12 23.33 -23.86
N GLN A 63 -12.20 23.51 -24.80
CA GLN A 63 -12.23 22.74 -26.04
C GLN A 63 -11.85 21.28 -25.80
N VAL A 64 -12.72 20.33 -26.17
CA VAL A 64 -12.48 18.89 -26.12
C VAL A 64 -12.79 18.33 -27.47
N GLN A 65 -11.77 17.88 -28.20
CA GLN A 65 -11.92 17.39 -29.59
C GLN A 65 -12.66 18.37 -30.51
N GLY A 66 -12.35 19.67 -30.41
CA GLY A 66 -13.01 20.73 -31.16
C GLY A 66 -14.44 21.09 -30.70
N ARG A 67 -14.93 20.47 -29.61
CA ARG A 67 -16.24 20.80 -29.01
C ARG A 67 -16.04 21.61 -27.76
N CYS A 68 -16.88 22.62 -27.59
CA CYS A 68 -16.91 23.44 -26.38
C CYS A 68 -17.65 22.70 -25.25
N VAL A 69 -16.97 22.44 -24.13
CA VAL A 69 -17.59 21.92 -22.89
C VAL A 69 -17.62 23.04 -21.87
N SER A 70 -18.84 23.44 -21.46
CA SER A 70 -19.03 24.53 -20.52
C SER A 70 -18.52 24.19 -19.13
N LEU A 71 -18.00 25.19 -18.43
CA LEU A 71 -17.61 25.10 -17.03
C LEU A 71 -18.83 25.31 -16.11
N SER A 72 -19.92 24.58 -16.41
CA SER A 72 -21.17 24.64 -15.66
C SER A 72 -20.99 24.27 -14.20
N PRO A 73 -21.92 24.64 -13.31
CA PRO A 73 -21.94 24.15 -11.95
C PRO A 73 -21.89 22.62 -11.92
N TYR A 74 -21.08 22.07 -11.03
CA TYR A 74 -20.89 20.62 -10.93
C TYR A 74 -20.89 20.16 -9.46
N ALA A 75 -21.29 18.92 -9.23
CA ALA A 75 -21.23 18.31 -7.92
C ALA A 75 -19.78 17.89 -7.56
N VAL A 76 -19.34 18.24 -6.35
CA VAL A 76 -17.91 18.23 -5.96
C VAL A 76 -17.39 16.84 -5.61
N GLY A 77 -18.24 15.84 -5.28
CA GLY A 77 -17.82 14.57 -4.70
C GLY A 77 -16.71 13.82 -5.47
N THR A 78 -16.89 13.66 -6.79
CA THR A 78 -15.86 13.00 -7.64
C THR A 78 -14.55 13.77 -7.63
N ARG A 79 -14.63 15.09 -7.68
CA ARG A 79 -13.49 15.99 -7.73
C ARG A 79 -12.72 16.00 -6.41
N VAL A 80 -13.41 16.01 -5.27
CA VAL A 80 -12.79 15.86 -3.94
C VAL A 80 -12.00 14.58 -3.85
N PHE A 81 -12.56 13.46 -4.31
CA PHE A 81 -11.85 12.19 -4.26
C PHE A 81 -10.58 12.20 -5.13
N TRP A 82 -10.72 12.51 -6.42
CA TRP A 82 -9.60 12.41 -7.35
C TRP A 82 -8.62 13.57 -7.27
N GLY A 83 -9.09 14.77 -6.95
CA GLY A 83 -8.27 15.97 -6.88
C GLY A 83 -7.64 16.23 -5.51
N MET A 84 -8.24 15.73 -4.42
CA MET A 84 -7.75 15.99 -3.05
C MET A 84 -7.35 14.71 -2.31
N VAL A 85 -8.24 13.70 -2.21
CA VAL A 85 -7.98 12.50 -1.39
C VAL A 85 -6.84 11.69 -1.97
N VAL A 86 -6.83 11.43 -3.28
CA VAL A 86 -5.78 10.63 -3.91
C VAL A 86 -4.40 11.31 -3.85
N PRO A 87 -4.22 12.59 -4.20
CA PRO A 87 -2.94 13.27 -4.02
C PRO A 87 -2.48 13.31 -2.57
N SER A 88 -3.38 13.61 -1.62
CA SER A 88 -3.07 13.60 -0.19
C SER A 88 -2.62 12.21 0.29
N ALA A 89 -3.27 11.14 -0.17
CA ALA A 89 -2.89 9.78 0.15
C ALA A 89 -1.48 9.43 -0.34
N ILE A 90 -1.13 9.81 -1.57
CA ILE A 90 0.20 9.59 -2.15
C ILE A 90 1.26 10.38 -1.36
N PHE A 91 0.99 11.64 -1.04
CA PHE A 91 1.87 12.48 -0.23
C PHE A 91 2.10 11.87 1.16
N VAL A 92 1.02 11.47 1.85
CA VAL A 92 1.06 10.84 3.17
C VAL A 92 1.86 9.54 3.14
N VAL A 93 1.71 8.73 2.11
CA VAL A 93 2.46 7.47 1.99
C VAL A 93 3.96 7.70 1.82
N LEU A 94 4.38 8.70 1.06
CA LEU A 94 5.81 9.03 0.91
C LEU A 94 6.38 9.60 2.22
N VAL A 95 5.64 10.50 2.89
CA VAL A 95 6.13 11.22 4.07
C VAL A 95 6.03 10.38 5.33
N LEU A 96 4.84 9.85 5.64
CA LEU A 96 4.54 9.15 6.89
C LEU A 96 4.61 7.62 6.74
N GLY A 97 4.79 7.13 5.53
CA GLY A 97 4.85 5.71 5.23
C GLY A 97 3.48 5.01 5.25
N HIS A 98 3.51 3.73 4.87
CA HIS A 98 2.30 2.91 4.83
C HIS A 98 1.71 2.66 6.23
N GLU A 99 2.51 2.69 7.30
CA GLU A 99 2.02 2.50 8.68
C GLU A 99 0.94 3.53 9.03
N PHE A 100 1.15 4.81 8.73
CA PHE A 100 0.17 5.84 8.99
C PHE A 100 -1.07 5.66 8.12
N TRP A 101 -0.88 5.53 6.80
CA TRP A 101 -1.99 5.37 5.87
C TRP A 101 -2.91 4.20 6.25
N ARG A 102 -2.32 3.05 6.56
CA ARG A 102 -3.09 1.85 6.93
C ARG A 102 -3.83 1.97 8.26
N ARG A 103 -3.41 2.88 9.13
CA ARG A 103 -4.13 3.14 10.39
C ARG A 103 -5.41 3.96 10.19
N ILE A 104 -5.47 4.78 9.14
CA ILE A 104 -6.60 5.67 8.85
C ILE A 104 -7.43 5.22 7.64
N CYS A 105 -6.96 4.26 6.84
CA CYS A 105 -7.62 3.84 5.61
C CYS A 105 -9.05 3.31 5.87
N PRO A 106 -10.08 3.90 5.26
CA PRO A 106 -11.46 3.49 5.45
C PRO A 106 -11.74 2.08 4.92
N LEU A 107 -11.08 1.68 3.83
CA LEU A 107 -11.17 0.32 3.27
C LEU A 107 -10.62 -0.72 4.25
N TYR A 108 -9.51 -0.41 4.93
CA TYR A 108 -8.98 -1.28 5.97
C TYR A 108 -9.96 -1.39 7.14
N PHE A 109 -10.50 -0.27 7.62
CA PHE A 109 -11.44 -0.28 8.73
C PHE A 109 -12.66 -1.16 8.43
N PHE A 110 -13.30 -0.97 7.30
CA PHE A 110 -14.45 -1.77 6.87
C PHE A 110 -14.09 -3.25 6.66
N SER A 111 -12.93 -3.53 6.09
CA SER A 111 -12.48 -4.90 5.84
C SER A 111 -12.30 -5.74 7.12
N GLN A 112 -12.23 -5.11 8.29
CA GLN A 112 -12.18 -5.81 9.58
C GLN A 112 -13.57 -6.21 10.11
N LEU A 113 -14.64 -5.87 9.41
CA LEU A 113 -16.02 -6.23 9.80
C LEU A 113 -16.22 -7.73 10.04
N PRO A 114 -15.75 -8.67 9.18
CA PRO A 114 -15.87 -10.09 9.45
C PRO A 114 -15.23 -10.50 10.77
N ARG A 115 -14.08 -9.89 11.11
CA ARG A 115 -13.40 -10.13 12.38
C ARG A 115 -14.18 -9.56 13.57
N ALA A 116 -14.79 -8.37 13.44
CA ALA A 116 -15.63 -7.79 14.46
C ALA A 116 -16.87 -8.66 14.73
N LEU A 117 -17.37 -9.34 13.70
CA LEU A 117 -18.45 -10.34 13.77
C LEU A 117 -17.95 -11.73 14.22
N GLN A 118 -16.71 -11.85 14.72
CA GLN A 118 -16.08 -13.08 15.19
C GLN A 118 -16.04 -14.22 14.15
N MET A 119 -16.13 -13.89 12.86
CA MET A 119 -16.02 -14.87 11.78
C MET A 119 -14.58 -15.41 11.71
N LYS A 120 -14.43 -16.71 11.67
CA LYS A 120 -13.13 -17.36 11.43
C LYS A 120 -12.82 -17.33 9.94
N PRO A 121 -11.55 -17.10 9.54
CA PRO A 121 -11.16 -17.18 8.14
C PRO A 121 -11.50 -18.56 7.57
N LEU A 122 -12.06 -18.57 6.36
CA LEU A 122 -12.46 -19.81 5.68
C LEU A 122 -11.26 -20.52 5.06
N LEU A 123 -10.25 -19.78 4.63
CA LEU A 123 -9.07 -20.27 3.92
C LEU A 123 -7.80 -19.80 4.63
N ASN A 124 -6.74 -20.61 4.51
CA ASN A 124 -5.42 -20.22 4.99
C ASN A 124 -4.60 -19.64 3.82
N ILE A 125 -4.18 -18.39 3.93
CA ILE A 125 -3.33 -17.72 2.92
C ILE A 125 -1.99 -18.44 2.74
N GLU A 126 -1.49 -19.11 3.77
CA GLU A 126 -0.25 -19.91 3.71
C GLU A 126 -0.34 -21.03 2.65
N GLN A 127 -1.51 -21.60 2.45
CA GLN A 127 -1.76 -22.67 1.47
C GLN A 127 -1.87 -22.14 0.03
N ASN A 128 -2.08 -20.84 -0.17
CA ASN A 128 -2.16 -20.24 -1.50
C ASN A 128 -0.79 -19.73 -1.95
N ALA A 129 0.09 -20.66 -2.34
CA ALA A 129 1.44 -20.35 -2.80
C ALA A 129 1.43 -19.41 -4.02
N TRP A 130 0.47 -19.58 -4.94
CA TRP A 130 0.38 -18.75 -6.14
C TRP A 130 0.14 -17.28 -5.79
N LEU A 131 -0.84 -16.98 -4.93
CA LEU A 131 -1.16 -15.61 -4.53
C LEU A 131 0.00 -14.98 -3.72
N LYS A 132 0.65 -15.75 -2.83
CA LYS A 132 1.83 -15.29 -2.08
C LYS A 132 2.98 -14.88 -3.01
N GLN A 133 3.18 -15.62 -4.10
CA GLN A 133 4.26 -15.36 -5.04
C GLN A 133 3.90 -14.26 -6.05
N ASN A 134 2.67 -14.23 -6.55
CA ASN A 134 2.25 -13.42 -7.69
C ASN A 134 1.41 -12.18 -7.35
N HIS A 135 1.27 -11.83 -6.06
CA HIS A 135 0.41 -10.72 -5.63
C HIS A 135 0.76 -9.37 -6.30
N PHE A 136 2.00 -9.12 -6.68
CA PHE A 136 2.37 -7.90 -7.40
C PHE A 136 1.75 -7.81 -8.79
N TYR A 137 1.63 -8.94 -9.50
CA TYR A 137 0.90 -8.97 -10.78
C TYR A 137 -0.59 -8.73 -10.58
N VAL A 138 -1.19 -9.35 -9.55
CA VAL A 138 -2.60 -9.16 -9.22
C VAL A 138 -2.89 -7.68 -8.92
N GLN A 139 -2.09 -7.06 -8.05
CA GLN A 139 -2.23 -5.65 -7.70
C GLN A 139 -2.03 -4.74 -8.91
N PHE A 140 -1.04 -5.04 -9.77
CA PHE A 140 -0.78 -4.26 -10.97
C PHE A 140 -1.93 -4.33 -11.97
N VAL A 141 -2.46 -5.52 -12.24
CA VAL A 141 -3.60 -5.70 -13.16
C VAL A 141 -4.84 -4.99 -12.62
N LEU A 142 -5.17 -5.16 -11.34
CA LEU A 142 -6.31 -4.47 -10.73
C LEU A 142 -6.16 -2.95 -10.74
N PHE A 143 -4.95 -2.44 -10.54
CA PHE A 143 -4.66 -1.01 -10.64
C PHE A 143 -4.79 -0.52 -12.07
N PHE A 144 -4.25 -1.23 -13.06
CA PHE A 144 -4.37 -0.92 -14.47
C PHE A 144 -5.85 -0.86 -14.91
N LEU A 145 -6.64 -1.88 -14.53
CA LEU A 145 -8.07 -1.90 -14.81
C LEU A 145 -8.80 -0.75 -14.10
N GLY A 146 -8.45 -0.45 -12.86
CA GLY A 146 -9.02 0.66 -12.09
C GLY A 146 -8.75 2.03 -12.74
N ILE A 147 -7.51 2.29 -13.20
CA ILE A 147 -7.17 3.55 -13.90
C ILE A 147 -7.87 3.60 -15.27
N THR A 148 -7.93 2.49 -15.98
CA THR A 148 -8.65 2.42 -17.26
C THR A 148 -10.14 2.74 -17.06
N ALA A 149 -10.78 2.09 -16.12
CA ALA A 149 -12.19 2.36 -15.77
C ALA A 149 -12.39 3.81 -15.31
N ARG A 150 -11.42 4.38 -14.58
CA ARG A 150 -11.44 5.78 -14.17
C ARG A 150 -11.51 6.71 -15.38
N ILE A 151 -10.68 6.51 -16.38
CA ILE A 151 -10.65 7.33 -17.61
C ILE A 151 -11.95 7.17 -18.42
N LEU A 152 -12.46 5.94 -18.49
CA LEU A 152 -13.57 5.62 -19.37
C LEU A 152 -14.91 6.13 -18.83
N PHE A 153 -15.17 5.97 -17.53
CA PHE A 153 -16.48 6.28 -16.96
C PHE A 153 -16.49 6.73 -15.49
N ILE A 154 -15.59 6.26 -14.62
CA ILE A 154 -15.65 6.57 -13.18
C ILE A 154 -15.40 8.06 -12.90
N ASN A 155 -14.65 8.75 -13.74
CA ASN A 155 -14.39 10.18 -13.55
C ASN A 155 -15.67 11.02 -13.66
N ALA A 156 -16.40 10.84 -14.74
CA ALA A 156 -17.53 11.71 -15.11
C ALA A 156 -18.89 11.15 -14.62
N LEU A 157 -19.06 9.83 -14.60
CA LEU A 157 -20.29 9.18 -14.17
C LEU A 157 -20.27 8.95 -12.64
N ARG A 158 -20.83 9.87 -11.89
CA ARG A 158 -20.90 9.83 -10.42
C ARG A 158 -21.45 8.51 -9.85
N PRO A 159 -22.60 7.96 -10.30
CA PRO A 159 -23.07 6.67 -9.80
C PRO A 159 -22.09 5.52 -10.05
N ALA A 160 -21.38 5.52 -11.19
CA ALA A 160 -20.36 4.50 -11.44
C ALA A 160 -19.19 4.59 -10.45
N ALA A 161 -18.77 5.82 -10.07
CA ALA A 161 -17.78 6.01 -9.01
C ALA A 161 -18.29 5.49 -7.66
N GLY A 162 -19.56 5.76 -7.31
CA GLY A 162 -20.19 5.26 -6.09
C GLY A 162 -20.24 3.73 -6.05
N ILE A 163 -20.70 3.11 -7.15
CA ILE A 163 -20.72 1.64 -7.30
C ILE A 163 -19.31 1.07 -7.19
N PHE A 164 -18.33 1.67 -7.85
CA PHE A 164 -16.93 1.25 -7.77
C PHE A 164 -16.41 1.25 -6.32
N PHE A 165 -16.72 2.28 -5.53
CA PHE A 165 -16.31 2.33 -4.13
C PHE A 165 -17.02 1.29 -3.25
N ILE A 166 -18.32 1.07 -3.47
CA ILE A 166 -19.08 0.02 -2.77
C ILE A 166 -18.49 -1.37 -3.11
N LEU A 167 -18.26 -1.65 -4.38
CA LEU A 167 -17.67 -2.93 -4.80
C LEU A 167 -16.26 -3.13 -4.22
N THR A 168 -15.47 -2.06 -4.12
CA THR A 168 -14.14 -2.11 -3.50
C THR A 168 -14.23 -2.41 -2.00
N LEU A 169 -15.18 -1.81 -1.27
CA LEU A 169 -15.44 -2.11 0.14
C LEU A 169 -15.85 -3.57 0.33
N LEU A 170 -16.82 -4.04 -0.46
CA LEU A 170 -17.31 -5.43 -0.40
C LEU A 170 -16.18 -6.42 -0.73
N SER A 171 -15.39 -6.15 -1.77
CA SER A 171 -14.25 -6.99 -2.14
C SER A 171 -13.21 -7.05 -1.01
N ALA A 172 -12.96 -5.92 -0.33
CA ALA A 172 -12.03 -5.87 0.79
C ALA A 172 -12.53 -6.72 1.97
N ALA A 173 -13.82 -6.62 2.32
CA ALA A 173 -14.44 -7.43 3.36
C ALA A 173 -14.43 -8.93 3.00
N SER A 174 -14.76 -9.28 1.74
CA SER A 174 -14.78 -10.66 1.25
C SER A 174 -13.39 -11.31 1.32
N VAL A 175 -12.34 -10.62 0.88
CA VAL A 175 -10.98 -11.16 0.95
C VAL A 175 -10.52 -11.37 2.40
N VAL A 176 -10.91 -10.47 3.31
CA VAL A 176 -10.59 -10.63 4.74
C VAL A 176 -11.45 -11.72 5.38
N ALA A 177 -12.70 -11.91 4.98
CA ALA A 177 -13.51 -13.05 5.41
C ALA A 177 -12.90 -14.39 4.97
N LEU A 178 -12.35 -14.45 3.75
CA LEU A 178 -11.71 -15.64 3.22
C LEU A 178 -10.37 -15.95 3.91
N TYR A 179 -9.47 -14.98 4.00
CA TYR A 179 -8.06 -15.21 4.38
C TYR A 179 -7.64 -14.60 5.72
N GLY A 180 -8.49 -13.81 6.34
CA GLY A 180 -8.21 -13.14 7.62
C GLY A 180 -7.18 -12.03 7.56
N GLY A 181 -6.91 -11.43 8.71
CA GLY A 181 -5.85 -10.46 8.92
C GLY A 181 -5.94 -9.21 8.03
N ARG A 182 -4.86 -8.90 7.34
CA ARG A 182 -4.75 -7.82 6.35
C ARG A 182 -4.53 -8.34 4.92
N SER A 183 -5.06 -9.52 4.61
CA SER A 183 -4.89 -10.18 3.31
C SER A 183 -5.27 -9.29 2.13
N TRP A 184 -6.36 -8.52 2.24
CA TRP A 184 -6.71 -7.52 1.23
C TRP A 184 -5.55 -6.56 0.93
N CYS A 185 -5.04 -5.88 1.95
CA CYS A 185 -4.00 -4.86 1.78
C CYS A 185 -2.67 -5.43 1.27
N HIS A 186 -2.35 -6.67 1.64
CA HIS A 186 -1.08 -7.29 1.29
C HIS A 186 -1.07 -7.94 -0.08
N TYR A 187 -2.21 -8.46 -0.55
CA TYR A 187 -2.22 -9.34 -1.73
C TYR A 187 -3.11 -8.86 -2.87
N VAL A 188 -4.18 -8.13 -2.59
CA VAL A 188 -5.20 -7.81 -3.59
C VAL A 188 -5.34 -6.31 -3.84
N CYS A 189 -5.32 -5.49 -2.79
CA CYS A 189 -5.57 -4.06 -2.89
C CYS A 189 -4.70 -3.38 -3.96
N PRO A 190 -5.28 -2.75 -4.98
CA PRO A 190 -4.50 -2.06 -6.01
C PRO A 190 -3.69 -0.89 -5.45
N PHE A 191 -4.20 -0.21 -4.41
CA PHE A 191 -3.44 0.82 -3.71
C PHE A 191 -2.26 0.25 -2.90
N GLY A 192 -2.23 -1.06 -2.64
CA GLY A 192 -1.10 -1.74 -2.01
C GLY A 192 0.20 -1.61 -2.81
N MET A 193 0.13 -1.66 -4.14
CA MET A 193 1.31 -1.41 -4.98
C MET A 193 1.76 0.06 -4.93
N VAL A 194 0.83 1.01 -4.88
CA VAL A 194 1.12 2.45 -4.72
C VAL A 194 1.87 2.70 -3.41
N GLN A 195 1.40 2.07 -2.32
CA GLN A 195 2.10 2.11 -1.03
C GLN A 195 3.51 1.53 -1.15
N THR A 196 3.67 0.41 -1.84
CA THR A 196 4.97 -0.26 -2.02
C THR A 196 5.95 0.61 -2.83
N VAL A 197 5.47 1.34 -3.83
CA VAL A 197 6.28 2.27 -4.64
C VAL A 197 6.72 3.47 -3.82
N PHE A 198 5.78 4.18 -3.19
CA PHE A 198 6.08 5.47 -2.55
C PHE A 198 6.65 5.35 -1.14
N THR A 199 6.37 4.29 -0.39
CA THR A 199 7.05 4.07 0.89
C THR A 199 8.52 3.71 0.67
N GLY A 200 8.84 2.91 -0.39
CA GLY A 200 10.17 2.36 -0.58
C GLY A 200 10.62 1.53 0.64
N PRO A 201 11.89 1.64 1.07
CA PRO A 201 12.33 0.99 2.30
C PRO A 201 11.72 1.65 3.54
N LYS A 202 11.50 2.98 3.50
CA LYS A 202 10.96 3.75 4.63
C LYS A 202 10.37 5.06 4.14
N GLY A 203 9.19 5.45 4.66
CA GLY A 203 8.67 6.81 4.48
C GLY A 203 9.58 7.85 5.17
N LEU A 204 9.58 9.09 4.69
CA LEU A 204 10.49 10.15 5.15
C LEU A 204 10.52 10.32 6.68
N LEU A 205 9.34 10.32 7.31
CA LEU A 205 9.15 10.46 8.76
C LEU A 205 8.64 9.17 9.44
N ALA A 206 8.65 8.03 8.73
CA ALA A 206 8.19 6.77 9.27
C ALA A 206 9.13 6.21 10.35
N SER A 207 8.62 5.34 11.21
CA SER A 207 9.39 4.69 12.26
C SER A 207 10.35 3.64 11.70
N GLN A 208 11.45 3.40 12.45
CA GLN A 208 12.37 2.30 12.19
C GLN A 208 12.07 1.17 13.18
N ALA A 209 11.20 0.24 12.79
CA ALA A 209 10.72 -0.80 13.69
C ALA A 209 11.85 -1.70 14.21
N HIS A 210 12.85 -2.03 13.37
CA HIS A 210 13.99 -2.87 13.74
C HIS A 210 14.93 -2.24 14.77
N THR A 211 14.88 -0.91 14.95
CA THR A 211 15.67 -0.21 15.98
C THR A 211 14.87 0.06 17.26
N ALA A 212 13.56 -0.13 17.26
CA ALA A 212 12.69 0.16 18.37
C ALA A 212 12.70 -0.94 19.46
N LYS A 213 12.14 -0.66 20.64
CA LYS A 213 12.07 -1.62 21.76
C LYS A 213 11.25 -2.87 21.39
N PRO A 214 11.63 -4.08 21.88
CA PRO A 214 11.14 -5.37 21.36
C PRO A 214 9.66 -5.65 21.58
N TYR A 215 9.03 -5.10 22.58
CA TYR A 215 7.65 -5.42 22.97
C TYR A 215 6.68 -4.26 22.78
N SER A 216 7.03 -3.33 21.90
CA SER A 216 6.09 -2.29 21.57
C SER A 216 4.99 -2.90 20.69
N ILE A 217 3.84 -3.20 21.27
CA ILE A 217 2.60 -3.45 20.56
C ILE A 217 2.37 -2.34 19.52
N THR A 218 2.97 -1.19 19.77
CA THR A 218 3.00 -0.04 18.87
C THR A 218 3.65 -0.32 17.52
N GLN A 219 4.51 -1.32 17.39
CA GLN A 219 5.09 -1.74 16.12
C GLN A 219 4.14 -2.58 15.29
N SER A 220 3.18 -3.28 15.92
CA SER A 220 2.17 -4.05 15.21
C SER A 220 0.98 -3.17 14.86
N MET A 221 0.65 -3.08 13.58
CA MET A 221 -0.56 -2.42 13.10
C MET A 221 -1.83 -3.25 13.39
N CYS A 222 -1.67 -4.55 13.69
CA CYS A 222 -2.77 -5.44 14.04
C CYS A 222 -2.91 -5.46 15.56
N ARG A 223 -3.68 -4.51 16.09
CA ARG A 223 -3.99 -4.36 17.51
C ARG A 223 -5.48 -4.47 17.78
N THR A 224 -5.82 -4.87 18.98
CA THR A 224 -7.17 -4.84 19.53
C THR A 224 -7.08 -4.47 21.00
N VAL A 225 -8.22 -4.17 21.59
CA VAL A 225 -8.34 -3.91 23.04
C VAL A 225 -9.02 -5.10 23.66
N ASP A 226 -8.47 -5.64 24.74
CA ASP A 226 -9.08 -6.73 25.51
C ASP A 226 -10.25 -6.22 26.36
N VAL A 227 -10.93 -7.14 27.04
CA VAL A 227 -12.06 -6.81 27.96
C VAL A 227 -11.65 -5.94 29.13
N ARG A 228 -10.35 -5.86 29.45
CA ARG A 228 -9.79 -5.05 30.54
C ARG A 228 -9.32 -3.68 30.04
N GLY A 229 -9.49 -3.35 28.76
CA GLY A 229 -9.03 -2.10 28.17
C GLY A 229 -7.55 -2.08 27.77
N ASN A 230 -6.83 -3.21 27.87
CA ASN A 230 -5.41 -3.28 27.48
C ASN A 230 -5.25 -3.52 25.99
N GLU A 231 -4.24 -2.88 25.39
CA GLU A 231 -3.89 -3.12 24.00
C GLU A 231 -3.14 -4.45 23.84
N VAL A 232 -3.70 -5.36 23.05
CA VAL A 232 -3.12 -6.67 22.76
C VAL A 232 -2.91 -6.85 21.25
N SER A 233 -1.96 -7.71 20.89
CA SER A 233 -1.72 -8.05 19.48
C SER A 233 -2.88 -8.89 18.94
N ALA A 234 -3.36 -8.50 17.77
CA ALA A 234 -4.35 -9.23 17.00
C ALA A 234 -3.75 -9.81 15.69
N CYS A 235 -2.44 -9.99 15.67
CA CYS A 235 -1.73 -10.52 14.52
C CYS A 235 -2.11 -11.98 14.26
N VAL A 236 -2.46 -12.29 13.02
CA VAL A 236 -2.75 -13.66 12.54
C VAL A 236 -1.67 -14.15 11.57
N SER A 237 -0.52 -13.49 11.53
CA SER A 237 0.63 -13.83 10.67
C SER A 237 0.28 -14.01 9.19
N CYS A 238 -0.63 -13.18 8.67
CA CYS A 238 -1.12 -13.28 7.29
C CYS A 238 -0.03 -13.03 6.21
N LYS A 239 1.15 -12.53 6.59
CA LYS A 239 2.29 -12.33 5.69
C LYS A 239 3.61 -12.43 6.45
N SER A 240 4.51 -13.31 6.00
CA SER A 240 5.91 -13.35 6.46
C SER A 240 6.70 -12.20 5.86
N ALA A 241 7.64 -11.64 6.62
CA ALA A 241 8.23 -10.34 6.42
C ALA A 241 7.13 -9.27 6.26
N CYS A 242 6.37 -9.07 7.34
CA CYS A 242 5.19 -8.20 7.35
C CYS A 242 5.61 -6.72 7.37
N MET A 243 5.17 -5.96 6.37
CA MET A 243 5.45 -4.53 6.28
C MET A 243 4.79 -3.70 7.40
N ASP A 244 3.78 -4.25 8.09
CA ASP A 244 3.14 -3.58 9.22
C ASP A 244 3.91 -3.76 10.52
N ILE A 245 4.83 -4.73 10.58
CA ILE A 245 5.75 -4.95 11.71
C ILE A 245 7.07 -4.24 11.43
N ASP A 246 7.65 -4.49 10.26
CA ASP A 246 8.89 -3.88 9.80
C ASP A 246 8.83 -3.66 8.28
N ALA A 247 8.67 -2.40 7.89
CA ALA A 247 8.55 -2.01 6.49
C ALA A 247 9.81 -2.29 5.71
N GLU A 248 10.96 -2.01 6.30
CA GLU A 248 12.25 -2.14 5.66
C GLU A 248 12.62 -3.60 5.47
N GLN A 249 12.36 -4.45 6.47
CA GLN A 249 12.50 -5.91 6.33
C GLN A 249 11.65 -6.42 5.16
N SER A 250 10.41 -6.00 5.13
CA SER A 250 9.49 -6.40 4.06
C SER A 250 9.93 -5.91 2.69
N TYR A 251 10.50 -4.71 2.60
CA TYR A 251 11.04 -4.14 1.36
C TYR A 251 12.18 -5.00 0.80
N TRP A 252 13.21 -5.28 1.62
CA TRP A 252 14.36 -6.08 1.20
C TRP A 252 13.97 -7.52 0.85
N ALA A 253 13.11 -8.14 1.65
CA ALA A 253 12.60 -9.49 1.38
C ALA A 253 11.76 -9.61 0.09
N GLN A 254 11.22 -8.50 -0.40
CA GLN A 254 10.38 -8.49 -1.60
C GLN A 254 11.06 -7.90 -2.82
N LEU A 255 12.31 -7.44 -2.71
CA LEU A 255 13.00 -6.71 -3.77
C LEU A 255 13.10 -7.51 -5.08
N HIS A 256 13.34 -8.82 -4.96
CA HIS A 256 13.50 -9.74 -6.09
C HIS A 256 12.25 -10.57 -6.40
N LYS A 257 11.12 -10.32 -5.72
CA LYS A 257 9.89 -11.08 -5.99
C LYS A 257 9.38 -10.89 -7.40
N PRO A 258 8.76 -11.93 -8.00
CA PRO A 258 8.08 -11.83 -9.29
C PRO A 258 7.11 -10.64 -9.31
N GLY A 259 7.09 -9.88 -10.40
CA GLY A 259 6.25 -8.69 -10.56
C GLY A 259 6.74 -7.43 -9.86
N ARG A 260 7.75 -7.48 -8.95
CA ARG A 260 8.21 -6.29 -8.22
C ARG A 260 8.79 -5.22 -9.16
N LYS A 261 9.56 -5.61 -10.16
CA LYS A 261 10.05 -4.70 -11.21
C LYS A 261 8.91 -4.10 -12.03
N LEU A 262 7.91 -4.91 -12.39
CA LEU A 262 6.74 -4.41 -13.12
C LEU A 262 5.99 -3.36 -12.31
N VAL A 263 5.77 -3.61 -11.02
CA VAL A 263 5.16 -2.62 -10.12
C VAL A 263 5.95 -1.33 -10.09
N GLN A 264 7.28 -1.37 -10.05
CA GLN A 264 8.09 -0.15 -9.93
C GLN A 264 8.24 0.61 -11.25
N TYR A 265 8.64 -0.10 -12.31
CA TYR A 265 8.94 0.49 -13.62
C TYR A 265 7.68 0.72 -14.45
N GLY A 266 6.75 -0.24 -14.42
CA GLY A 266 5.47 -0.11 -15.09
C GLY A 266 4.56 0.97 -14.48
N TYR A 267 4.61 1.15 -13.15
CA TYR A 267 3.87 2.22 -12.49
C TYR A 267 4.30 3.62 -12.95
N LEU A 268 5.61 3.86 -13.09
CA LEU A 268 6.11 5.11 -13.66
C LEU A 268 5.49 5.37 -15.04
N GLY A 269 5.49 4.36 -15.90
CA GLY A 269 4.86 4.44 -17.23
C GLY A 269 3.35 4.71 -17.15
N LEU A 270 2.65 4.06 -16.21
CA LEU A 270 1.22 4.30 -16.00
C LEU A 270 0.93 5.74 -15.57
N VAL A 271 1.74 6.32 -14.69
CA VAL A 271 1.59 7.73 -14.26
C VAL A 271 1.78 8.68 -15.45
N VAL A 272 2.84 8.49 -16.22
CA VAL A 272 3.12 9.31 -17.40
C VAL A 272 2.02 9.13 -18.46
N GLY A 273 1.71 7.88 -18.80
CA GLY A 273 0.68 7.55 -19.81
C GLY A 273 -0.71 8.05 -19.44
N TYR A 274 -1.04 8.04 -18.14
CA TYR A 274 -2.31 8.55 -17.64
C TYR A 274 -2.48 10.04 -17.99
N PHE A 275 -1.50 10.89 -17.69
CA PHE A 275 -1.60 12.33 -17.97
C PHE A 275 -1.47 12.65 -19.46
N ILE A 276 -0.61 11.92 -20.16
CA ILE A 276 -0.48 12.06 -21.63
C ILE A 276 -1.79 11.69 -22.31
N TYR A 277 -2.53 10.68 -21.84
CA TYR A 277 -3.79 10.31 -22.44
C TYR A 277 -4.83 11.45 -22.41
N TYR A 278 -4.89 12.25 -21.34
CA TYR A 278 -5.81 13.41 -21.32
C TYR A 278 -5.48 14.42 -22.41
N TRP A 279 -4.19 14.66 -22.66
CA TRP A 279 -3.76 15.51 -23.76
C TRP A 279 -4.09 14.89 -25.11
N LEU A 280 -3.80 13.61 -25.31
CA LEU A 280 -4.11 12.91 -26.56
C LEU A 280 -5.62 12.81 -26.84
N TYR A 281 -6.44 12.73 -25.80
CA TYR A 281 -7.88 12.67 -25.92
C TYR A 281 -8.50 14.02 -26.27
N ALA A 282 -8.13 15.08 -25.56
CA ALA A 282 -8.75 16.39 -25.72
C ALA A 282 -8.06 17.29 -26.75
N GLY A 283 -6.80 17.00 -27.11
CA GLY A 283 -5.94 17.84 -27.95
C GLY A 283 -5.25 18.97 -27.18
N ASN A 284 -5.55 19.15 -25.89
CA ASN A 284 -4.94 20.16 -25.04
C ASN A 284 -4.90 19.73 -23.58
N LEU A 285 -3.99 20.34 -22.79
CA LEU A 285 -3.86 20.06 -21.36
C LEU A 285 -4.86 20.84 -20.50
N SER A 286 -5.49 21.88 -21.04
CA SER A 286 -6.50 22.67 -20.32
C SER A 286 -7.68 21.81 -19.88
N TYR A 287 -8.01 20.77 -20.65
CA TYR A 287 -9.00 19.77 -20.27
C TYR A 287 -8.69 19.09 -18.92
N TYR A 288 -7.42 18.73 -18.69
CA TYR A 288 -7.04 18.13 -17.41
C TYR A 288 -7.00 19.17 -16.29
N PHE A 289 -6.38 20.32 -16.55
CA PHE A 289 -6.16 21.37 -15.55
C PHE A 289 -7.44 22.09 -15.08
N SER A 290 -8.45 22.17 -15.93
CA SER A 290 -9.78 22.71 -15.54
C SER A 290 -10.58 21.77 -14.66
N GLY A 291 -10.30 20.46 -14.71
CA GLY A 291 -11.07 19.44 -14.01
C GLY A 291 -12.40 19.08 -14.67
N VAL A 292 -12.67 19.57 -15.90
CA VAL A 292 -13.88 19.26 -16.69
C VAL A 292 -14.10 17.75 -16.84
N TRP A 293 -13.04 16.98 -16.90
CA TRP A 293 -13.09 15.51 -16.94
C TRP A 293 -13.88 14.86 -15.80
N SER A 294 -14.11 15.55 -14.70
CA SER A 294 -14.83 15.03 -13.53
C SER A 294 -16.36 15.23 -13.59
N TYR A 295 -16.84 16.03 -14.53
CA TYR A 295 -18.26 16.34 -14.70
C TYR A 295 -18.72 16.49 -16.16
N GLU A 296 -17.85 16.21 -17.13
CA GLU A 296 -18.24 16.13 -18.54
C GLU A 296 -19.47 15.20 -18.69
N PRO A 297 -20.52 15.62 -19.43
CA PRO A 297 -21.72 14.79 -19.57
C PRO A 297 -21.39 13.40 -20.11
N TRP A 298 -21.56 12.40 -19.26
CA TRP A 298 -21.25 11.02 -19.64
C TRP A 298 -22.41 10.41 -20.44
N ARG A 299 -22.06 9.82 -21.58
CA ARG A 299 -22.94 8.99 -22.41
C ARG A 299 -22.15 7.76 -22.86
N ALA A 300 -22.83 6.66 -23.17
CA ALA A 300 -22.17 5.45 -23.65
C ALA A 300 -21.57 5.61 -25.06
N ALA A 301 -22.21 6.41 -25.93
CA ALA A 301 -21.76 6.62 -27.31
C ALA A 301 -20.30 7.14 -27.42
N PRO A 302 -19.82 8.10 -26.63
CA PRO A 302 -18.44 8.54 -26.66
C PRO A 302 -17.39 7.47 -26.34
N LEU A 303 -17.75 6.35 -25.71
CA LEU A 303 -16.83 5.24 -25.49
C LEU A 303 -16.39 4.59 -26.82
N PHE A 304 -17.27 4.63 -27.81
CA PHE A 304 -17.04 4.10 -29.17
C PHE A 304 -16.64 5.20 -30.16
N GLY A 305 -16.70 6.47 -29.72
CA GLY A 305 -16.20 7.61 -30.48
C GLY A 305 -14.67 7.72 -30.46
N PRO A 306 -14.09 8.72 -31.16
CA PRO A 306 -12.67 8.93 -31.24
C PRO A 306 -12.01 9.01 -29.89
N GLY A 307 -11.01 8.18 -29.64
CA GLY A 307 -10.23 8.14 -28.40
C GLY A 307 -8.97 9.02 -28.43
N PHE A 308 -8.59 9.49 -29.61
CA PHE A 308 -7.46 10.39 -29.82
C PHE A 308 -7.87 11.60 -30.64
N TYR A 309 -7.30 12.74 -30.31
CA TYR A 309 -7.41 13.99 -31.05
C TYR A 309 -6.03 14.62 -31.16
N VAL A 310 -5.42 14.46 -32.34
CA VAL A 310 -4.01 14.84 -32.57
C VAL A 310 -3.95 15.73 -33.80
N PHE A 311 -3.19 16.80 -33.73
CA PHE A 311 -3.02 17.79 -34.81
C PHE A 311 -4.35 18.33 -35.37
N GLY A 312 -5.34 18.58 -34.49
CA GLY A 312 -6.64 19.11 -34.88
C GLY A 312 -7.57 18.10 -35.53
N SER A 313 -7.21 16.82 -35.58
CA SER A 313 -7.98 15.76 -36.22
C SER A 313 -8.33 14.64 -35.23
N ALA A 314 -9.59 14.18 -35.30
CA ALA A 314 -10.05 13.03 -34.53
C ALA A 314 -9.60 11.72 -35.20
N VAL A 315 -8.94 10.86 -34.43
CA VAL A 315 -8.50 9.53 -34.91
C VAL A 315 -9.60 8.52 -34.58
N ALA A 316 -10.03 7.74 -35.58
CA ALA A 316 -11.14 6.78 -35.48
C ALA A 316 -10.78 5.48 -34.72
N ILE A 317 -10.07 5.62 -33.59
CA ILE A 317 -9.84 4.53 -32.64
C ILE A 317 -10.77 4.76 -31.45
N PRO A 318 -11.67 3.80 -31.10
CA PRO A 318 -12.60 3.98 -30.00
C PRO A 318 -11.91 4.29 -28.66
N LYS A 319 -12.49 5.20 -27.85
CA LYS A 319 -11.95 5.58 -26.51
C LYS A 319 -11.71 4.37 -25.61
N ILE A 320 -12.62 3.38 -25.68
CA ILE A 320 -12.53 2.13 -24.91
C ILE A 320 -11.26 1.32 -25.24
N ILE A 321 -10.69 1.47 -26.43
CA ILE A 321 -9.42 0.85 -26.85
C ILE A 321 -8.26 1.82 -26.63
N ALA A 322 -8.42 3.08 -26.99
CA ALA A 322 -7.37 4.09 -26.97
C ALA A 322 -6.79 4.29 -25.55
N ALA A 323 -7.64 4.34 -24.53
CA ALA A 323 -7.21 4.54 -23.14
C ALA A 323 -6.34 3.38 -22.62
N PRO A 324 -6.79 2.11 -22.60
CA PRO A 324 -5.95 1.00 -22.14
C PRO A 324 -4.73 0.77 -23.03
N LEU A 325 -4.84 1.02 -24.33
CA LEU A 325 -3.71 0.91 -25.26
C LEU A 325 -2.60 1.90 -24.87
N THR A 326 -2.95 3.17 -24.64
CA THR A 326 -1.97 4.19 -24.22
C THR A 326 -1.33 3.82 -22.88
N LEU A 327 -2.14 3.50 -21.88
CA LEU A 327 -1.64 3.09 -20.57
C LEU A 327 -0.72 1.87 -20.65
N GLY A 328 -1.11 0.85 -21.44
CA GLY A 328 -0.33 -0.36 -21.65
C GLY A 328 0.98 -0.09 -22.35
N LEU A 329 0.97 0.69 -23.44
CA LEU A 329 2.18 1.06 -24.17
C LEU A 329 3.18 1.82 -23.29
N PHE A 330 2.71 2.80 -22.53
CA PHE A 330 3.59 3.54 -21.62
C PHE A 330 4.12 2.68 -20.48
N ALA A 331 3.31 1.77 -19.93
CA ALA A 331 3.76 0.84 -18.90
C ALA A 331 4.84 -0.11 -19.42
N ILE A 332 4.64 -0.67 -20.62
CA ILE A 332 5.58 -1.58 -21.29
C ILE A 332 6.85 -0.83 -21.68
N ALA A 333 6.74 0.32 -22.32
CA ALA A 333 7.88 1.14 -22.71
C ALA A 333 8.74 1.54 -21.50
N SER A 334 8.11 2.01 -20.43
CA SER A 334 8.79 2.35 -19.19
C SER A 334 9.47 1.14 -18.54
N TYR A 335 8.81 -0.02 -18.54
CA TYR A 335 9.39 -1.25 -17.99
C TYR A 335 10.67 -1.65 -18.75
N TYR A 336 10.65 -1.66 -20.07
CA TYR A 336 11.82 -2.00 -20.88
C TYR A 336 12.91 -0.94 -20.76
N LEU A 337 12.56 0.36 -20.85
CA LEU A 337 13.52 1.46 -20.72
C LEU A 337 14.24 1.42 -19.37
N CYS A 338 13.49 1.33 -18.27
CA CYS A 338 14.08 1.26 -16.94
C CYS A 338 14.92 -0.01 -16.76
N THR A 339 14.54 -1.14 -17.37
CA THR A 339 15.32 -2.38 -17.33
C THR A 339 16.65 -2.22 -18.07
N VAL A 340 16.67 -1.54 -19.21
CA VAL A 340 17.90 -1.25 -19.96
C VAL A 340 18.79 -0.30 -19.15
N ILE A 341 18.23 0.78 -18.60
CA ILE A 341 18.96 1.73 -17.76
C ILE A 341 19.53 1.02 -16.51
N GLU A 342 18.76 0.12 -15.87
CA GLU A 342 19.24 -0.67 -14.73
C GLU A 342 20.46 -1.52 -15.10
N ARG A 343 20.43 -2.20 -16.26
CA ARG A 343 21.57 -3.02 -16.73
C ARG A 343 22.81 -2.17 -16.95
N TYR A 344 22.65 -1.04 -17.61
CA TYR A 344 23.75 -0.10 -17.86
C TYR A 344 24.30 0.46 -16.54
N TYR A 345 23.43 0.94 -15.65
CA TYR A 345 23.80 1.47 -14.34
C TYR A 345 24.53 0.43 -13.48
N ARG A 346 24.06 -0.82 -13.50
CA ARG A 346 24.71 -1.94 -12.80
C ARG A 346 26.13 -2.18 -13.31
N GLY A 347 26.35 -2.13 -14.62
CA GLY A 347 27.67 -2.22 -15.24
C GLY A 347 28.60 -1.09 -14.78
N ALA A 348 28.13 0.15 -14.88
CA ALA A 348 28.89 1.33 -14.46
C ALA A 348 29.19 1.33 -12.94
N LEU A 349 28.24 0.86 -12.13
CA LEU A 349 28.43 0.75 -10.68
C LEU A 349 29.49 -0.28 -10.32
N LYS A 350 29.51 -1.44 -10.99
CA LYS A 350 30.53 -2.47 -10.78
C LYS A 350 31.94 -2.03 -11.18
N GLN A 351 32.06 -1.17 -12.20
CA GLN A 351 33.35 -0.60 -12.59
C GLN A 351 33.92 0.34 -11.50
N LYS A 352 33.04 1.12 -10.83
CA LYS A 352 33.45 2.04 -9.76
C LYS A 352 33.61 1.38 -8.40
N ASP A 353 32.78 0.40 -8.11
CA ASP A 353 32.72 -0.33 -6.84
C ASP A 353 32.53 -1.83 -7.13
N PRO A 354 33.62 -2.60 -7.24
CA PRO A 354 33.57 -4.04 -7.51
C PRO A 354 32.75 -4.84 -6.48
N THR A 355 32.61 -4.28 -5.25
CA THR A 355 31.84 -4.89 -4.16
C THR A 355 30.36 -4.58 -4.22
N ALA A 356 29.92 -3.70 -5.14
CA ALA A 356 28.54 -3.30 -5.26
C ALA A 356 27.62 -4.47 -5.63
N THR A 357 26.65 -4.74 -4.77
CA THR A 357 25.67 -5.80 -4.98
C THR A 357 24.62 -5.43 -6.05
N ALA A 358 24.03 -6.45 -6.67
CA ALA A 358 22.92 -6.25 -7.60
C ALA A 358 21.71 -5.60 -6.91
N GLU A 359 21.51 -5.89 -5.62
CA GLU A 359 20.46 -5.31 -4.79
C GLU A 359 20.61 -3.80 -4.63
N LYS A 360 21.86 -3.33 -4.39
CA LYS A 360 22.17 -1.90 -4.28
C LYS A 360 21.81 -1.14 -5.56
N SER A 361 22.13 -1.71 -6.73
CA SER A 361 21.77 -1.09 -8.01
C SER A 361 20.26 -1.06 -8.25
N LEU A 362 19.56 -2.16 -7.96
CA LEU A 362 18.12 -2.29 -8.13
C LEU A 362 17.37 -1.34 -7.19
N HIS A 363 17.78 -1.27 -5.92
CA HIS A 363 17.23 -0.36 -4.93
C HIS A 363 17.35 1.11 -5.37
N ARG A 364 18.54 1.52 -5.83
CA ARG A 364 18.75 2.89 -6.32
C ARG A 364 17.88 3.23 -7.53
N MET A 365 17.76 2.30 -8.48
CA MET A 365 16.85 2.46 -9.61
C MET A 365 15.39 2.59 -9.17
N PHE A 366 14.95 1.79 -8.19
CA PHE A 366 13.60 1.92 -7.64
C PHE A 366 13.39 3.27 -6.95
N SER A 367 14.38 3.76 -6.20
CA SER A 367 14.31 5.07 -5.54
C SER A 367 14.21 6.21 -6.55
N VAL A 368 14.98 6.16 -7.64
CA VAL A 368 14.88 7.15 -8.74
C VAL A 368 13.51 7.09 -9.42
N CYS A 369 13.01 5.89 -9.74
CA CYS A 369 11.67 5.74 -10.34
C CYS A 369 10.57 6.28 -9.42
N THR A 370 10.66 6.04 -8.11
CA THR A 370 9.73 6.62 -7.13
C THR A 370 9.79 8.14 -7.12
N PHE A 371 10.98 8.71 -7.08
CA PHE A 371 11.20 10.16 -7.11
C PHE A 371 10.60 10.79 -8.37
N VAL A 372 10.88 10.21 -9.54
CA VAL A 372 10.34 10.71 -10.81
C VAL A 372 8.83 10.57 -10.86
N ALA A 373 8.29 9.39 -10.50
CA ALA A 373 6.85 9.15 -10.49
C ALA A 373 6.10 10.11 -9.56
N PHE A 374 6.67 10.40 -8.38
CA PHE A 374 6.09 11.34 -7.43
C PHE A 374 6.04 12.77 -7.98
N ASN A 375 7.16 13.26 -8.52
CA ASN A 375 7.23 14.61 -9.08
C ASN A 375 6.33 14.75 -10.32
N VAL A 376 6.36 13.79 -11.26
CA VAL A 376 5.47 13.77 -12.42
C VAL A 376 4.01 13.75 -11.97
N PHE A 377 3.67 12.92 -10.97
CA PHE A 377 2.31 12.89 -10.45
C PHE A 377 1.88 14.29 -9.92
N PHE A 378 2.72 14.98 -9.15
CA PHE A 378 2.38 16.27 -8.55
C PHE A 378 2.54 17.48 -9.49
N ILE A 379 3.11 17.30 -10.68
CA ILE A 379 2.99 18.30 -11.76
C ILE A 379 1.52 18.42 -12.20
N TYR A 380 0.78 17.33 -12.20
CA TYR A 380 -0.60 17.25 -12.68
C TYR A 380 -1.62 17.00 -11.56
N GLY A 381 -1.33 16.05 -10.65
CA GLY A 381 -2.25 15.63 -9.58
C GLY A 381 -2.59 16.77 -8.61
N GLY A 382 -3.88 16.99 -8.39
CA GLY A 382 -4.36 18.10 -7.56
C GLY A 382 -4.38 19.46 -8.27
N ARG A 383 -3.81 19.60 -9.46
CA ARG A 383 -3.74 20.86 -10.20
C ARG A 383 -5.09 21.54 -10.44
N PRO A 384 -6.17 20.85 -10.76
CA PRO A 384 -7.47 21.51 -10.89
C PRO A 384 -7.89 22.34 -9.67
N GLU A 385 -7.45 21.94 -8.47
CA GLU A 385 -7.72 22.67 -7.24
C GLU A 385 -6.62 23.70 -6.91
N ILE A 386 -5.37 23.30 -7.10
CA ILE A 386 -4.22 24.15 -6.79
C ILE A 386 -4.18 25.39 -7.71
N ASN A 387 -4.56 25.26 -8.97
CA ASN A 387 -4.58 26.37 -9.93
C ASN A 387 -5.59 27.48 -9.55
N LYS A 388 -6.53 27.22 -8.64
CA LYS A 388 -7.45 28.23 -8.09
C LYS A 388 -6.80 29.10 -7.01
N LEU A 389 -5.67 28.67 -6.47
CA LEU A 389 -4.94 29.39 -5.42
C LEU A 389 -4.04 30.47 -6.04
N PRO A 390 -3.67 31.51 -5.26
CA PRO A 390 -2.71 32.51 -5.70
C PRO A 390 -1.41 31.88 -6.22
N LEU A 391 -0.81 32.49 -7.23
CA LEU A 391 0.38 31.98 -7.91
C LEU A 391 1.54 31.67 -6.95
N ALA A 392 1.75 32.52 -5.94
CA ALA A 392 2.76 32.29 -4.90
C ALA A 392 2.54 30.96 -4.14
N VAL A 393 1.28 30.61 -3.84
CA VAL A 393 0.92 29.37 -3.16
C VAL A 393 1.15 28.16 -4.08
N GLN A 394 0.85 28.30 -5.37
CA GLN A 394 1.12 27.25 -6.36
C GLN A 394 2.63 26.94 -6.45
N PHE A 395 3.48 27.97 -6.51
CA PHE A 395 4.94 27.79 -6.50
C PHE A 395 5.44 27.21 -5.17
N ALA A 396 4.95 27.71 -4.04
CA ALA A 396 5.31 27.18 -2.72
C ALA A 396 4.94 25.70 -2.58
N PHE A 397 3.77 25.29 -3.07
CA PHE A 397 3.36 23.90 -3.10
C PHE A 397 4.31 23.04 -3.95
N GLN A 398 4.66 23.51 -5.15
CA GLN A 398 5.54 22.76 -6.04
C GLN A 398 6.97 22.65 -5.48
N ALA A 399 7.47 23.73 -4.87
CA ALA A 399 8.75 23.73 -4.17
C ALA A 399 8.74 22.75 -2.98
N MET A 400 7.66 22.72 -2.19
CA MET A 400 7.49 21.75 -1.10
C MET A 400 7.53 20.30 -1.62
N ILE A 401 6.85 20.00 -2.71
CA ILE A 401 6.86 18.65 -3.33
C ILE A 401 8.28 18.27 -3.74
N ALA A 402 9.00 19.17 -4.40
CA ALA A 402 10.38 18.93 -4.83
C ALA A 402 11.33 18.72 -3.64
N VAL A 403 11.22 19.54 -2.59
CA VAL A 403 12.04 19.42 -1.38
C VAL A 403 11.75 18.10 -0.66
N VAL A 404 10.48 17.78 -0.40
CA VAL A 404 10.07 16.56 0.31
C VAL A 404 10.53 15.31 -0.43
N SER A 405 10.34 15.27 -1.74
CA SER A 405 10.76 14.12 -2.55
C SER A 405 12.28 13.98 -2.63
N SER A 406 13.01 15.10 -2.69
CA SER A 406 14.49 15.11 -2.68
C SER A 406 15.05 14.65 -1.33
N LEU A 407 14.47 15.08 -0.22
CA LEU A 407 14.84 14.62 1.12
C LEU A 407 14.58 13.11 1.27
N TRP A 408 13.42 12.64 0.78
CA TRP A 408 13.12 11.20 0.77
C TRP A 408 14.12 10.42 -0.08
N LEU A 409 14.45 10.91 -1.27
CA LEU A 409 15.44 10.27 -2.15
C LEU A 409 16.82 10.22 -1.49
N TYR A 410 17.27 11.31 -0.89
CA TYR A 410 18.55 11.37 -0.17
C TYR A 410 18.61 10.34 0.96
N GLN A 411 17.56 10.28 1.79
CA GLN A 411 17.47 9.32 2.88
C GLN A 411 17.42 7.87 2.38
N SER A 412 16.65 7.60 1.31
CA SER A 412 16.53 6.27 0.71
C SER A 412 17.83 5.82 0.04
N TRP A 413 18.53 6.74 -0.62
CA TRP A 413 19.78 6.44 -1.34
C TRP A 413 20.87 5.85 -0.46
N GLY A 414 20.95 6.27 0.79
CA GLY A 414 21.91 5.78 1.79
C GLY A 414 21.55 4.43 2.41
N ARG A 415 20.36 3.86 2.12
CA ARG A 415 19.93 2.57 2.69
C ARG A 415 20.48 1.40 1.85
N SER A 416 20.80 0.30 2.53
CA SER A 416 21.14 -0.97 1.90
C SER A 416 20.67 -2.15 2.75
N ALA A 417 20.60 -3.34 2.17
CA ALA A 417 20.23 -4.55 2.88
C ALA A 417 21.23 -4.89 3.97
N GLU A 418 22.53 -4.67 3.69
CA GLU A 418 23.61 -4.89 4.65
C GLU A 418 23.49 -3.96 5.85
N LEU A 419 23.26 -2.66 5.61
CA LEU A 419 23.06 -1.68 6.68
C LEU A 419 21.86 -2.05 7.56
N TYR A 420 20.74 -2.45 6.93
CA TYR A 420 19.57 -2.94 7.66
C TYR A 420 19.90 -4.14 8.54
N GLN A 421 20.64 -5.11 8.01
CA GLN A 421 21.06 -6.30 8.77
C GLN A 421 21.95 -5.93 9.95
N GLN A 422 22.96 -5.06 9.74
CA GLN A 422 23.84 -4.57 10.80
C GLN A 422 23.07 -3.89 11.93
N GLU A 423 22.16 -2.96 11.59
CA GLU A 423 21.31 -2.26 12.55
C GLU A 423 20.39 -3.24 13.32
N SER A 424 19.82 -4.22 12.63
CA SER A 424 18.94 -5.25 13.21
C SER A 424 19.70 -6.14 14.20
N VAL A 425 20.91 -6.62 13.82
CA VAL A 425 21.76 -7.44 14.69
C VAL A 425 22.22 -6.64 15.91
N ALA A 426 22.72 -5.42 15.71
CA ALA A 426 23.16 -4.56 16.80
C ALA A 426 22.03 -4.28 17.80
N ASN A 427 20.80 -4.06 17.31
CA ASN A 427 19.64 -3.87 18.18
C ASN A 427 19.27 -5.16 18.92
N LYS A 428 19.36 -6.33 18.26
CA LYS A 428 19.13 -7.62 18.89
C LYS A 428 20.16 -7.89 20.01
N GLN A 429 21.43 -7.59 19.76
CA GLN A 429 22.51 -7.71 20.76
C GLN A 429 22.25 -6.78 21.97
N ARG A 430 21.95 -5.49 21.74
CA ARG A 430 21.57 -4.55 22.82
C ARG A 430 20.39 -5.05 23.64
N ARG A 431 19.44 -5.75 23.02
CA ARG A 431 18.28 -6.34 23.69
C ARG A 431 18.68 -7.53 24.58
N LEU A 432 19.60 -8.36 24.12
CA LEU A 432 20.09 -9.49 24.89
C LEU A 432 20.90 -9.01 26.10
N LEU A 433 21.76 -8.02 25.91
CA LEU A 433 22.54 -7.42 27.00
C LEU A 433 21.65 -6.82 28.10
N ARG A 434 20.52 -6.17 27.75
CA ARG A 434 19.55 -5.65 28.73
C ARG A 434 18.76 -6.73 29.47
N LYS A 435 18.76 -7.97 29.00
CA LYS A 435 18.08 -9.09 29.67
C LYS A 435 18.99 -9.90 30.59
N LEU A 436 20.30 -9.66 30.51
CA LEU A 436 21.22 -10.27 31.46
C LEU A 436 20.93 -9.73 32.86
N PRO A 437 20.84 -10.59 33.88
CA PRO A 437 20.53 -10.19 35.25
C PRO A 437 21.70 -9.49 35.96
N VAL A 438 22.68 -9.03 35.23
CA VAL A 438 23.76 -8.22 35.77
C VAL A 438 23.27 -6.79 35.79
N ASP A 439 23.40 -6.14 36.95
CA ASP A 439 23.24 -4.70 37.12
C ASP A 439 24.27 -3.93 36.28
N VAL A 440 24.06 -3.98 34.96
CA VAL A 440 24.91 -3.30 33.98
C VAL A 440 24.72 -1.78 34.05
N GLU A 441 23.70 -1.30 34.76
CA GLU A 441 23.53 0.12 35.10
C GLU A 441 24.59 0.64 36.07
N ASN A 442 25.25 -0.26 36.78
CA ASN A 442 26.39 0.06 37.66
C ASN A 442 27.76 -0.25 37.02
N LEU A 443 27.81 -0.82 35.85
CA LEU A 443 29.02 -0.89 35.05
C LEU A 443 29.19 0.45 34.34
N ILE A 444 30.06 1.25 34.89
CA ILE A 444 30.74 2.49 34.46
C ILE A 444 30.34 2.99 33.06
N PRO A 445 29.95 4.26 32.90
CA PRO A 445 29.72 4.84 31.58
C PRO A 445 30.92 4.54 30.68
N LEU A 446 30.67 4.03 29.47
CA LEU A 446 31.67 3.62 28.48
C LEU A 446 32.75 4.67 28.18
N GLN A 447 32.60 5.90 28.68
CA GLN A 447 33.59 6.99 28.63
C GLN A 447 34.62 6.97 29.76
N GLN A 448 34.52 6.06 30.73
CA GLN A 448 35.44 5.96 31.88
C GLN A 448 36.15 4.58 31.99
N LEU A 449 35.98 3.70 31.01
CA LEU A 449 36.67 2.43 30.98
C LEU A 449 38.16 2.64 30.69
N ASP A 450 38.99 2.22 31.62
CA ASP A 450 40.44 2.26 31.48
C ASP A 450 40.88 1.30 30.35
N ALA A 451 41.98 1.58 29.66
CA ALA A 451 42.46 0.81 28.50
C ALA A 451 42.64 -0.70 28.79
N LYS A 452 42.81 -1.08 30.07
CA LYS A 452 42.85 -2.47 30.53
C LYS A 452 41.50 -3.16 30.50
N GLU A 453 40.45 -2.49 30.89
CA GLU A 453 39.08 -3.03 30.93
C GLU A 453 38.48 -3.14 29.54
N VAL A 454 38.79 -2.21 28.64
CA VAL A 454 38.49 -2.29 27.21
C VAL A 454 39.18 -3.52 26.58
N SER A 455 40.40 -3.86 27.01
CA SER A 455 41.09 -5.03 26.50
C SER A 455 40.51 -6.37 26.97
N VAL A 456 39.91 -6.41 28.17
CA VAL A 456 39.18 -7.58 28.70
C VAL A 456 37.82 -7.73 28.01
N LEU A 457 37.08 -6.65 27.81
CA LEU A 457 35.84 -6.64 27.06
C LEU A 457 36.07 -7.02 25.59
N ALA A 458 37.17 -6.55 24.97
CA ALA A 458 37.53 -6.89 23.62
C ALA A 458 37.96 -8.39 23.45
N LYS A 459 38.38 -9.05 24.52
CA LYS A 459 38.67 -10.49 24.54
C LYS A 459 37.42 -11.36 24.77
N VAL A 460 36.49 -10.90 25.57
CA VAL A 460 35.26 -11.63 25.92
C VAL A 460 34.19 -11.51 24.85
N LEU A 461 34.03 -10.34 24.23
CA LEU A 461 33.06 -10.10 23.15
C LEU A 461 33.25 -11.02 21.93
N PRO A 462 34.48 -11.27 21.42
CA PRO A 462 34.70 -12.22 20.33
C PRO A 462 34.40 -13.67 20.71
N GLN A 463 34.64 -14.06 21.97
CA GLN A 463 34.29 -15.41 22.44
C GLN A 463 32.80 -15.64 22.54
N LEU A 464 32.02 -14.64 22.95
CA LEU A 464 30.57 -14.68 22.92
C LEU A 464 30.03 -14.67 21.48
N ALA A 465 30.64 -13.90 20.58
CA ALA A 465 30.31 -13.89 19.16
C ALA A 465 30.70 -15.21 18.46
N SER A 466 31.79 -15.87 18.85
CA SER A 466 32.19 -17.16 18.32
C SER A 466 31.28 -18.32 18.77
N LEU A 467 30.71 -18.23 19.96
CA LEU A 467 29.67 -19.17 20.43
C LEU A 467 28.35 -19.03 19.64
N GLU A 468 28.01 -17.83 19.25
CA GLU A 468 26.85 -17.61 18.36
C GLU A 468 27.16 -18.02 16.90
N HIS A 469 28.38 -17.78 16.42
CA HIS A 469 28.81 -18.21 15.09
C HIS A 469 28.93 -19.73 14.97
N SER A 470 29.39 -20.43 16.00
CA SER A 470 29.41 -21.90 16.00
C SER A 470 28.00 -22.49 16.00
N SER A 471 27.03 -21.89 16.71
CA SER A 471 25.64 -22.34 16.70
C SER A 471 24.93 -22.04 15.39
N VAL A 472 25.30 -20.96 14.69
CA VAL A 472 24.76 -20.61 13.36
C VAL A 472 25.45 -21.44 12.27
N LYS A 473 26.75 -21.70 12.42
CA LYS A 473 27.53 -22.51 11.47
C LYS A 473 27.14 -23.98 11.53
N GLN A 474 26.87 -24.54 12.72
CA GLN A 474 26.31 -25.89 12.85
C GLN A 474 24.91 -26.03 12.21
N ARG A 475 24.12 -24.92 12.14
CA ARG A 475 22.84 -24.93 11.43
C ARG A 475 22.95 -24.72 9.92
N SER A 476 24.05 -24.18 9.43
CA SER A 476 24.30 -23.95 8.00
C SER A 476 25.17 -25.00 7.32
N GLU A 477 25.85 -25.82 8.09
CA GLU A 477 26.72 -26.92 7.58
C GLU A 477 26.02 -28.29 7.60
N GLU A 478 24.87 -28.43 8.20
CA GLU A 478 24.01 -29.59 7.91
C GLU A 478 23.49 -29.45 6.47
N PRO A 479 23.93 -30.34 5.55
CA PRO A 479 23.41 -30.34 4.20
C PRO A 479 21.91 -30.66 4.32
N VAL A 480 21.06 -29.69 4.05
CA VAL A 480 19.63 -29.92 3.91
C VAL A 480 19.46 -30.82 2.70
N SER A 481 19.51 -32.14 2.92
CA SER A 481 19.13 -33.09 1.90
C SER A 481 17.66 -32.80 1.56
N GLY A 482 17.32 -32.80 0.26
CA GLY A 482 15.97 -32.49 -0.21
C GLY A 482 14.86 -33.37 0.37
N SER A 483 15.20 -34.35 1.23
CA SER A 483 14.29 -35.23 1.98
C SER A 483 13.82 -34.62 3.32
N GLU A 484 14.53 -33.66 3.94
CA GLU A 484 14.12 -33.09 5.22
C GLU A 484 13.15 -31.90 5.08
N ILE A 485 13.15 -31.21 3.95
CA ILE A 485 12.11 -30.17 3.67
C ILE A 485 10.72 -30.82 3.56
N ALA A 486 10.65 -32.10 3.17
CA ALA A 486 9.42 -32.89 3.16
C ALA A 486 9.03 -33.45 4.55
N ALA A 487 9.96 -33.55 5.50
CA ALA A 487 9.73 -34.18 6.81
C ALA A 487 9.11 -33.23 7.86
N VAL A 488 9.21 -31.93 7.70
CA VAL A 488 8.59 -30.95 8.61
C VAL A 488 7.08 -30.75 8.32
N GLY A 489 6.60 -31.26 7.17
CA GLY A 489 5.18 -31.20 6.78
C GLY A 489 4.39 -32.50 6.91
N HIS A 490 5.04 -33.62 7.19
CA HIS A 490 4.39 -34.93 7.31
C HIS A 490 4.78 -35.61 8.62
N LEU A 491 3.98 -35.48 9.65
CA LEU A 491 3.87 -36.49 10.66
C LEU A 491 3.42 -37.78 9.94
N PRO A 492 4.19 -38.87 10.01
CA PRO A 492 3.88 -40.07 9.26
C PRO A 492 2.57 -40.69 9.82
N LYS A 493 1.57 -40.79 8.95
CA LYS A 493 0.29 -41.48 9.21
C LYS A 493 0.47 -42.97 9.51
N THR A 494 1.67 -43.48 9.59
CA THR A 494 2.01 -44.88 9.84
C THR A 494 2.16 -45.26 11.31
N ALA A 495 2.23 -44.31 12.24
CA ALA A 495 2.31 -44.63 13.67
C ALA A 495 0.95 -45.02 14.31
N LEU A 496 -0.17 -44.80 13.61
CA LEU A 496 -1.50 -45.16 14.10
C LEU A 496 -2.05 -46.50 13.55
N ARG A 497 -1.29 -47.22 12.70
CA ARG A 497 -1.72 -48.48 12.08
C ARG A 497 -1.06 -49.72 12.65
N ARG A 498 -0.18 -49.63 13.64
CA ARG A 498 0.54 -50.77 14.25
C ARG A 498 0.06 -51.17 15.65
N ARG A 499 -1.17 -50.83 16.03
CA ARG A 499 -1.79 -51.27 17.30
C ARG A 499 -3.11 -52.01 17.10
N LYS A 500 -3.28 -52.71 15.96
CA LYS A 500 -4.40 -53.64 15.75
C LYS A 500 -3.92 -54.89 15.04
N SER A 501 -3.09 -55.69 15.71
CA SER A 501 -2.99 -57.13 15.46
C SER A 501 -2.12 -57.79 16.55
N SER A 502 -2.69 -58.16 17.64
CA SER A 502 -2.39 -59.36 18.40
C SER A 502 -3.61 -59.62 19.28
N GLY A 503 -4.18 -60.78 19.03
CA GLY A 503 -5.44 -61.21 19.56
C GLY A 503 -5.42 -61.44 21.07
N ASP A 504 -6.53 -61.51 21.63
CA ASP A 504 -7.17 -62.72 22.13
C ASP A 504 -8.47 -62.33 22.88
N THR A 505 -9.51 -63.00 22.46
CA THR A 505 -10.62 -63.52 23.19
C THR A 505 -10.90 -63.07 24.62
N ASN A 506 -12.05 -62.47 24.93
CA ASN A 506 -13.19 -63.07 25.56
C ASN A 506 -14.22 -62.11 26.15
N HIS A 507 -15.46 -62.46 25.83
CA HIS A 507 -16.71 -62.34 26.60
C HIS A 507 -17.28 -60.98 27.10
N THR A 508 -18.44 -60.72 26.49
CA THR A 508 -19.73 -60.33 27.13
C THR A 508 -19.86 -58.98 27.86
N HIS A 509 -20.66 -58.16 27.36
CA HIS A 509 -21.96 -57.67 27.82
C HIS A 509 -22.36 -56.37 27.09
N VAL A 510 -23.48 -56.43 26.40
CA VAL A 510 -24.29 -55.32 25.93
C VAL A 510 -25.00 -54.72 27.14
N PRO A 511 -25.12 -53.38 27.22
CA PRO A 511 -26.47 -52.83 27.21
C PRO A 511 -26.68 -51.63 26.32
N THR A 512 -27.88 -51.56 25.84
CA THR A 512 -28.65 -50.70 24.98
C THR A 512 -28.71 -49.21 25.39
N PRO A 513 -29.12 -48.31 24.47
CA PRO A 513 -29.03 -46.88 24.63
C PRO A 513 -30.23 -46.27 25.35
N ILE A 514 -29.96 -45.20 26.12
CA ILE A 514 -31.01 -44.40 26.78
C ILE A 514 -31.25 -43.13 25.96
N SER A 515 -32.52 -42.95 25.69
CA SER A 515 -33.16 -41.87 24.93
C SER A 515 -33.04 -40.49 25.55
N SER A 516 -32.94 -39.50 24.70
CA SER A 516 -33.08 -38.07 24.99
C SER A 516 -34.51 -37.64 25.36
N PRO A 517 -34.74 -36.65 26.19
CA PRO A 517 -36.02 -35.94 26.22
C PRO A 517 -35.96 -34.64 25.43
N LYS A 518 -36.90 -34.51 24.51
CA LYS A 518 -37.29 -33.28 23.85
C LYS A 518 -37.97 -32.33 24.84
N THR A 519 -37.51 -31.11 24.96
CA THR A 519 -38.27 -30.05 25.62
C THR A 519 -38.80 -29.05 24.58
N ARG A 520 -40.11 -29.06 24.47
CA ARG A 520 -40.96 -28.18 23.67
C ARG A 520 -41.15 -26.87 24.42
N ILE A 521 -40.80 -25.75 23.85
CA ILE A 521 -41.25 -24.45 24.38
C ILE A 521 -42.32 -23.88 23.45
N ARG A 522 -43.43 -23.60 24.09
CA ARG A 522 -44.69 -23.06 23.58
C ARG A 522 -44.56 -21.56 23.32
N ARG A 523 -45.05 -21.09 22.17
CA ARG A 523 -45.42 -19.68 21.93
C ARG A 523 -46.78 -19.40 22.54
N GLN A 524 -46.96 -18.25 23.10
CA GLN A 524 -48.15 -17.41 22.96
C GLN A 524 -48.15 -16.24 23.99
N PRO A 525 -48.86 -15.19 23.75
CA PRO A 525 -49.32 -14.50 22.55
C PRO A 525 -48.55 -13.21 22.24
#